data_50a531f256c940bc71d791d1b62cb4d4
#
_entry.id   50a531f256c940bc71d791d1b62cb4d4
#
_cell.length_a   1.000
_cell.length_b   1.000
_cell.length_c   1.000
_cell.angle_alpha   90.00
_cell.angle_beta   90.00
_cell.angle_gamma   90.00
#
_symmetry.space_group_name_H-M   'P 1'
#
loop_
_entity.id
_entity.type
_entity.pdbx_description
1 polymer ?
#
loop_
_entity_poly.entity_id
_entity_poly.type
_entity_poly.pdbx_seq_one_letter_code
_entity_poly.pdbx_strand_id
1 'polypeptide(L)'
;MVLSCFGFPAIEVTDDTYMSIFTRIIFFHATNIHKLLVVYKIMLIFVSDMGKINRTYKFRLYPNKAQADLLARHFGCARFVYNYFLNQRKEQYRLTGESDNYYAQAKTLTALKKQEATAWIKEVNSQTLQFAIRSLEIAYTNFFQKRAKFPNFKSKRSKNSFTVPQFVSIANNRLFIPKFKEGIKCCVHREIKGKIGKATISKTPSGKYFVSVFTEEEYATPLEKTNKSVGLDMGLKDLLITSEGETFKNNRYTRKYERKLARAQQHLSRKKKGSRGFENQRLKVARIHEKISNSRADYLHKCSISIVRRYDTICIEDLNVKGMKRNHHLAKSITDASWGSFVTMLTYKADWNGKTVVKINRYFPSSQTCNVCGYVNKRTKDLSVRDWECPVCHTHHNRDVNAAINILHFGLNSISAGTVDYTDGEEVRANLLKGRSSLKSEAHESLAHG
;
A
#
# COMPACT_ATOMS: atom_id res chain seq x y z
N MET A 1 18.71 -18.60 -3.19
CA MET A 1 19.80 -18.19 -2.33
C MET A 1 20.21 -19.24 -1.27
N VAL A 2 19.32 -20.14 -0.87
CA VAL A 2 19.67 -21.25 0.09
C VAL A 2 20.40 -22.42 -0.60
N LEU A 3 20.26 -22.57 -1.91
CA LEU A 3 20.92 -23.67 -2.67
C LEU A 3 22.38 -23.38 -3.03
N SER A 4 22.83 -22.13 -3.04
CA SER A 4 24.23 -21.78 -3.31
C SER A 4 25.20 -22.25 -2.19
N CYS A 5 24.71 -22.47 -0.98
CA CYS A 5 25.49 -23.01 0.15
C CYS A 5 25.82 -24.50 -0.01
N PHE A 6 25.24 -25.20 -0.99
CA PHE A 6 25.44 -26.63 -1.24
C PHE A 6 26.08 -26.96 -2.58
N GLY A 7 26.60 -25.98 -3.32
CA GLY A 7 27.38 -26.20 -4.54
C GLY A 7 26.60 -26.63 -5.77
N PHE A 8 25.30 -26.32 -5.85
CA PHE A 8 24.49 -26.59 -7.04
C PHE A 8 24.32 -25.35 -7.92
N PRO A 9 24.37 -25.50 -9.27
CA PRO A 9 24.11 -24.38 -10.18
C PRO A 9 22.64 -23.95 -10.12
N ALA A 10 22.38 -22.66 -10.38
CA ALA A 10 21.04 -22.10 -10.44
C ALA A 10 20.22 -22.79 -11.58
N ILE A 11 19.14 -23.42 -11.25
CA ILE A 11 18.23 -24.10 -12.19
C ILE A 11 16.89 -23.35 -12.15
N GLU A 12 16.35 -23.02 -13.32
CA GLU A 12 14.95 -22.55 -13.45
C GLU A 12 14.00 -23.70 -13.07
N VAL A 13 13.17 -23.44 -12.08
CA VAL A 13 12.40 -24.51 -11.42
C VAL A 13 10.94 -24.41 -11.81
N THR A 14 10.44 -25.42 -12.56
CA THR A 14 9.04 -25.70 -12.76
C THR A 14 8.54 -26.67 -11.67
N ASP A 15 7.24 -26.74 -11.42
CA ASP A 15 6.66 -27.58 -10.34
C ASP A 15 7.09 -29.05 -10.39
N ASP A 16 7.26 -29.64 -11.58
CA ASP A 16 7.75 -31.00 -11.77
C ASP A 16 9.23 -31.18 -11.38
N THR A 17 10.03 -30.10 -11.44
CA THR A 17 11.44 -30.14 -11.08
C THR A 17 11.62 -30.19 -9.56
N TYR A 18 10.68 -29.61 -8.78
CA TYR A 18 10.71 -29.70 -7.30
C TYR A 18 10.60 -31.14 -6.80
N MET A 19 9.69 -31.93 -7.37
CA MET A 19 9.51 -33.34 -6.96
C MET A 19 10.73 -34.18 -7.33
N SER A 20 11.38 -33.94 -8.46
CA SER A 20 12.57 -34.69 -8.90
C SER A 20 13.83 -34.34 -8.07
N ILE A 21 14.02 -33.07 -7.69
CA ILE A 21 15.10 -32.62 -6.82
C ILE A 21 14.88 -33.16 -5.41
N PHE A 22 13.63 -33.18 -4.92
CA PHE A 22 13.26 -33.70 -3.62
C PHE A 22 13.55 -35.19 -3.48
N THR A 23 13.23 -35.99 -4.49
CA THR A 23 13.52 -37.42 -4.52
C THR A 23 15.02 -37.69 -4.52
N ARG A 24 15.84 -36.88 -5.21
CA ARG A 24 17.29 -37.00 -5.23
C ARG A 24 17.95 -36.57 -3.92
N ILE A 25 17.45 -35.54 -3.23
CA ILE A 25 17.96 -35.12 -1.91
C ILE A 25 17.65 -36.16 -0.84
N ILE A 26 16.49 -36.80 -0.87
CA ILE A 26 16.11 -37.88 0.04
C ILE A 26 17.03 -39.09 -0.13
N PHE A 27 17.38 -39.45 -1.37
CA PHE A 27 18.25 -40.62 -1.65
C PHE A 27 19.71 -40.39 -1.27
N PHE A 28 20.22 -39.13 -1.30
CA PHE A 28 21.64 -38.85 -1.05
C PHE A 28 22.00 -38.61 0.43
N HIS A 29 21.04 -38.39 1.34
CA HIS A 29 21.29 -37.99 2.73
C HIS A 29 20.51 -38.80 3.79
N ALA A 30 20.24 -40.04 3.52
CA ALA A 30 19.48 -40.92 4.40
C ALA A 30 20.10 -41.25 5.80
N THR A 31 21.26 -40.66 6.14
CA THR A 31 21.99 -40.96 7.36
C THR A 31 21.72 -40.02 8.54
N ASN A 32 20.89 -38.95 8.35
CA ASN A 32 20.62 -38.03 9.46
C ASN A 32 19.17 -37.52 9.46
N ILE A 33 18.29 -38.34 10.06
CA ILE A 33 16.84 -38.09 10.19
C ILE A 33 16.53 -36.69 10.80
N HIS A 34 17.38 -36.18 11.67
CA HIS A 34 17.17 -34.87 12.30
C HIS A 34 17.35 -33.71 11.30
N LYS A 35 18.35 -33.81 10.39
CA LYS A 35 18.52 -32.80 9.31
C LYS A 35 17.39 -32.86 8.30
N LEU A 36 16.90 -34.06 7.98
CA LEU A 36 15.74 -34.27 7.09
C LEU A 36 14.47 -33.65 7.70
N LEU A 37 14.21 -33.83 8.97
CA LEU A 37 13.09 -33.23 9.69
C LEU A 37 13.17 -31.71 9.77
N VAL A 38 14.37 -31.15 9.90
CA VAL A 38 14.58 -29.70 9.89
C VAL A 38 14.32 -29.13 8.47
N VAL A 39 14.86 -29.77 7.44
CA VAL A 39 14.61 -29.37 6.03
C VAL A 39 13.12 -29.52 5.70
N TYR A 40 12.47 -30.60 6.09
CA TYR A 40 11.03 -30.82 5.91
C TYR A 40 10.19 -29.77 6.67
N LYS A 41 10.55 -29.42 7.92
CA LYS A 41 9.90 -28.34 8.68
C LYS A 41 10.12 -26.97 8.04
N ILE A 42 11.32 -26.68 7.57
CA ILE A 42 11.63 -25.44 6.83
C ILE A 42 10.83 -25.39 5.53
N MET A 43 10.73 -26.50 4.82
CA MET A 43 9.98 -26.60 3.56
C MET A 43 8.47 -26.49 3.80
N LEU A 44 7.91 -27.13 4.84
CA LEU A 44 6.50 -26.95 5.23
C LEU A 44 6.19 -25.50 5.63
N ILE A 45 7.12 -24.83 6.32
CA ILE A 45 6.98 -23.40 6.64
C ILE A 45 7.04 -22.57 5.35
N PHE A 46 7.95 -22.89 4.42
CA PHE A 46 8.11 -22.20 3.15
C PHE A 46 6.88 -22.38 2.23
N VAL A 47 6.40 -23.62 2.09
CA VAL A 47 5.19 -23.95 1.31
C VAL A 47 3.93 -23.34 1.95
N SER A 48 3.83 -23.35 3.30
CA SER A 48 2.70 -22.72 3.99
C SER A 48 2.70 -21.19 3.91
N ASP A 49 3.86 -20.56 3.78
CA ASP A 49 3.98 -19.09 3.62
C ASP A 49 3.89 -18.63 2.16
N MET A 50 4.25 -19.47 1.18
CA MET A 50 4.10 -19.16 -0.25
C MET A 50 2.65 -19.14 -0.73
N GLY A 51 1.73 -19.70 0.05
CA GLY A 51 0.31 -19.81 -0.31
C GLY A 51 -0.61 -18.69 0.21
N LYS A 52 -0.11 -17.69 0.97
CA LYS A 52 -0.99 -16.71 1.62
C LYS A 52 -0.78 -15.30 1.11
N ILE A 53 -1.87 -14.66 0.71
CA ILE A 53 -1.89 -13.25 0.35
C ILE A 53 -2.69 -12.43 1.38
N ASN A 54 -2.22 -11.21 1.58
CA ASN A 54 -2.89 -10.25 2.45
C ASN A 54 -3.81 -9.36 1.61
N ARG A 55 -5.12 -9.41 1.89
CA ARG A 55 -6.10 -8.52 1.26
C ARG A 55 -6.78 -7.62 2.26
N THR A 56 -7.30 -6.51 1.76
CA THR A 56 -8.13 -5.59 2.56
C THR A 56 -9.40 -5.27 1.79
N TYR A 57 -10.53 -5.63 2.41
CA TYR A 57 -11.87 -5.34 1.91
C TYR A 57 -12.41 -4.08 2.56
N LYS A 58 -12.83 -3.11 1.76
CA LYS A 58 -13.39 -1.86 2.26
C LYS A 58 -14.88 -1.79 1.98
N PHE A 59 -15.70 -1.71 3.05
CA PHE A 59 -17.13 -1.64 2.96
C PHE A 59 -17.69 -0.37 3.59
N ARG A 60 -18.84 0.06 3.10
CA ARG A 60 -19.58 1.20 3.63
C ARG A 60 -20.34 0.79 4.88
N LEU A 61 -20.26 1.59 5.97
CA LEU A 61 -21.05 1.41 7.19
C LEU A 61 -22.15 2.45 7.28
N TYR A 62 -23.28 2.03 7.85
CA TYR A 62 -24.45 2.86 8.12
C TYR A 62 -24.84 2.75 9.60
N PRO A 63 -24.07 3.39 10.51
CA PRO A 63 -24.39 3.38 11.94
C PRO A 63 -25.66 4.18 12.21
N ASN A 64 -26.49 3.73 13.17
CA ASN A 64 -27.55 4.52 13.76
C ASN A 64 -26.94 5.64 14.65
N LYS A 65 -27.79 6.52 15.24
CA LYS A 65 -27.34 7.65 16.05
C LYS A 65 -26.49 7.19 17.25
N ALA A 66 -26.97 6.22 18.02
CA ALA A 66 -26.25 5.69 19.19
C ALA A 66 -24.91 5.05 18.79
N GLN A 67 -24.88 4.27 17.71
CA GLN A 67 -23.66 3.67 17.17
C GLN A 67 -22.69 4.74 16.66
N ALA A 68 -23.18 5.80 16.01
CA ALA A 68 -22.35 6.91 15.52
C ALA A 68 -21.69 7.67 16.68
N ASP A 69 -22.41 7.87 17.79
CA ASP A 69 -21.89 8.50 19.00
C ASP A 69 -20.84 7.61 19.68
N LEU A 70 -21.09 6.30 19.78
CA LEU A 70 -20.11 5.36 20.29
C LEU A 70 -18.85 5.26 19.42
N LEU A 71 -19.00 5.29 18.08
CA LEU A 71 -17.88 5.38 17.15
C LEU A 71 -17.07 6.68 17.34
N ALA A 72 -17.75 7.81 17.59
CA ALA A 72 -17.09 9.09 17.85
C ALA A 72 -16.24 9.04 19.13
N ARG A 73 -16.74 8.37 20.19
CA ARG A 73 -15.96 8.10 21.42
C ARG A 73 -14.74 7.25 21.12
N HIS A 74 -14.86 6.15 20.36
CA HIS A 74 -13.71 5.33 19.95
C HIS A 74 -12.65 6.14 19.19
N PHE A 75 -13.04 7.01 18.23
CA PHE A 75 -12.09 7.90 17.55
C PHE A 75 -11.42 8.86 18.53
N GLY A 76 -12.17 9.41 19.49
CA GLY A 76 -11.66 10.32 20.51
C GLY A 76 -10.64 9.64 21.42
N CYS A 77 -11.01 8.50 22.02
CA CYS A 77 -10.15 7.73 22.92
C CYS A 77 -8.87 7.24 22.24
N ALA A 78 -8.98 6.66 21.02
CA ALA A 78 -7.81 6.19 20.29
C ALA A 78 -6.84 7.35 19.95
N ARG A 79 -7.35 8.53 19.62
CA ARG A 79 -6.54 9.73 19.37
C ARG A 79 -5.89 10.24 20.65
N PHE A 80 -6.64 10.28 21.75
CA PHE A 80 -6.14 10.71 23.05
C PHE A 80 -4.99 9.81 23.51
N VAL A 81 -5.19 8.51 23.52
CA VAL A 81 -4.18 7.52 23.92
C VAL A 81 -2.92 7.64 23.06
N TYR A 82 -3.06 7.72 21.74
CA TYR A 82 -1.92 7.92 20.84
C TYR A 82 -1.13 9.21 21.19
N ASN A 83 -1.84 10.32 21.40
CA ASN A 83 -1.21 11.61 21.68
C ASN A 83 -0.58 11.65 23.08
N TYR A 84 -1.25 11.07 24.08
CA TYR A 84 -0.74 10.99 25.44
C TYR A 84 0.61 10.26 25.47
N PHE A 85 0.68 9.06 24.88
CA PHE A 85 1.93 8.30 24.86
C PHE A 85 2.99 8.87 23.92
N LEU A 86 2.61 9.55 22.86
CA LEU A 86 3.58 10.32 22.06
C LEU A 86 4.20 11.46 22.89
N ASN A 87 3.40 12.18 23.66
CA ASN A 87 3.91 13.24 24.56
C ASN A 87 4.81 12.67 25.64
N GLN A 88 4.35 11.61 26.32
CA GLN A 88 5.12 10.93 27.36
C GLN A 88 6.51 10.51 26.84
N ARG A 89 6.60 9.83 25.69
CA ARG A 89 7.89 9.43 25.09
C ARG A 89 8.78 10.64 24.79
N LYS A 90 8.21 11.72 24.29
CA LYS A 90 8.98 12.93 23.98
C LYS A 90 9.57 13.57 25.24
N GLU A 91 8.76 13.72 26.29
CA GLU A 91 9.21 14.31 27.56
C GLU A 91 10.21 13.39 28.27
N GLN A 92 9.95 12.11 28.32
CA GLN A 92 10.88 11.13 28.91
C GLN A 92 12.24 11.17 28.21
N TYR A 93 12.26 11.08 26.86
CA TYR A 93 13.50 11.16 26.09
C TYR A 93 14.25 12.47 26.31
N ARG A 94 13.53 13.59 26.45
CA ARG A 94 14.12 14.89 26.75
C ARG A 94 14.81 14.93 28.12
N LEU A 95 14.26 14.20 29.10
CA LEU A 95 14.76 14.19 30.49
C LEU A 95 15.84 13.16 30.73
N THR A 96 15.72 11.96 30.14
CA THR A 96 16.57 10.79 30.48
C THR A 96 17.40 10.28 29.30
N GLY A 97 17.14 10.74 28.06
CA GLY A 97 17.72 10.16 26.85
C GLY A 97 17.15 8.78 26.46
N GLU A 98 16.23 8.24 27.26
CA GLU A 98 15.62 6.94 27.05
C GLU A 98 14.15 7.07 26.59
N SER A 99 13.62 6.03 25.96
CA SER A 99 12.24 6.02 25.45
C SER A 99 11.55 4.70 25.85
N ASP A 100 10.35 4.83 26.43
CA ASP A 100 9.48 3.70 26.73
C ASP A 100 9.16 2.87 25.49
N ASN A 101 9.09 1.56 25.67
CA ASN A 101 8.61 0.63 24.67
C ASN A 101 7.08 0.41 24.78
N TYR A 102 6.53 -0.40 23.86
CA TYR A 102 5.12 -0.74 23.84
C TYR A 102 4.63 -1.35 25.16
N TYR A 103 5.41 -2.23 25.80
CA TYR A 103 4.99 -2.96 27.00
C TYR A 103 4.87 -2.02 28.22
N ALA A 104 5.84 -1.15 28.43
CA ALA A 104 5.81 -0.14 29.48
C ALA A 104 4.58 0.79 29.32
N GLN A 105 4.33 1.25 28.10
CA GLN A 105 3.16 2.08 27.81
C GLN A 105 1.83 1.34 27.99
N ALA A 106 1.76 0.03 27.67
CA ALA A 106 0.56 -0.78 27.88
C ALA A 106 0.26 -0.95 29.36
N LYS A 107 1.29 -1.10 30.21
CA LYS A 107 1.17 -1.11 31.69
C LYS A 107 0.66 0.25 32.20
N THR A 108 1.25 1.35 31.73
CA THR A 108 0.82 2.72 32.06
C THR A 108 -0.63 2.97 31.62
N LEU A 109 -1.08 2.46 30.45
CA LEU A 109 -2.47 2.57 30.03
C LEU A 109 -3.45 1.94 31.02
N THR A 110 -3.06 0.85 31.66
CA THR A 110 -3.89 0.19 32.68
C THR A 110 -4.03 1.06 33.93
N ALA A 111 -2.96 1.71 34.37
CA ALA A 111 -2.98 2.69 35.46
C ALA A 111 -3.81 3.94 35.09
N LEU A 112 -3.61 4.45 33.87
CA LEU A 112 -4.34 5.63 33.37
C LEU A 112 -5.87 5.42 33.36
N LYS A 113 -6.34 4.22 33.07
CA LYS A 113 -7.76 3.88 33.15
C LYS A 113 -8.35 3.95 34.57
N LYS A 114 -7.52 3.79 35.61
CA LYS A 114 -7.99 3.81 37.01
C LYS A 114 -8.11 5.23 37.54
N GLN A 115 -7.42 6.20 36.95
CA GLN A 115 -7.48 7.60 37.34
C GLN A 115 -8.85 8.21 37.00
N GLU A 116 -9.43 8.99 37.91
CA GLU A 116 -10.72 9.64 37.74
C GLU A 116 -10.77 10.54 36.51
N ALA A 117 -9.77 11.38 36.31
CA ALA A 117 -9.64 12.32 35.18
C ALA A 117 -9.65 11.64 33.80
N THR A 118 -9.30 10.36 33.71
CA THR A 118 -9.19 9.59 32.45
C THR A 118 -10.06 8.33 32.44
N ALA A 119 -10.90 8.12 33.44
CA ALA A 119 -11.80 6.94 33.55
C ALA A 119 -12.71 6.77 32.34
N TRP A 120 -13.07 7.86 31.65
CA TRP A 120 -13.90 7.87 30.44
C TRP A 120 -13.32 7.03 29.28
N ILE A 121 -12.02 6.75 29.26
CA ILE A 121 -11.43 5.88 28.24
C ILE A 121 -11.86 4.40 28.38
N LYS A 122 -12.44 4.01 29.54
CA LYS A 122 -13.04 2.66 29.75
C LYS A 122 -14.29 2.42 28.92
N GLU A 123 -14.96 3.47 28.43
CA GLU A 123 -16.19 3.35 27.64
C GLU A 123 -15.99 2.61 26.33
N VAL A 124 -14.77 2.61 25.80
CA VAL A 124 -14.43 2.00 24.52
C VAL A 124 -13.72 0.65 24.70
N ASN A 125 -13.58 -0.08 23.59
CA ASN A 125 -12.88 -1.37 23.60
C ASN A 125 -11.39 -1.19 23.95
N SER A 126 -10.93 -1.90 24.98
CA SER A 126 -9.55 -1.87 25.45
C SER A 126 -8.52 -2.23 24.39
N GLN A 127 -8.80 -3.22 23.55
CA GLN A 127 -7.90 -3.64 22.48
C GLN A 127 -7.66 -2.55 21.44
N THR A 128 -8.69 -1.70 21.19
CA THR A 128 -8.55 -0.52 20.33
C THR A 128 -7.54 0.48 20.90
N LEU A 129 -7.52 0.65 22.21
CA LEU A 129 -6.58 1.54 22.91
C LEU A 129 -5.15 0.98 22.88
N GLN A 130 -4.99 -0.31 23.13
CA GLN A 130 -3.70 -1.00 23.00
C GLN A 130 -3.17 -0.91 21.57
N PHE A 131 -4.05 -1.07 20.56
CA PHE A 131 -3.67 -0.92 19.16
C PHE A 131 -3.26 0.53 18.81
N ALA A 132 -3.79 1.53 19.51
CA ALA A 132 -3.33 2.92 19.33
C ALA A 132 -1.87 3.09 19.78
N ILE A 133 -1.46 2.46 20.90
CA ILE A 133 -0.06 2.43 21.36
C ILE A 133 0.80 1.66 20.37
N ARG A 134 0.36 0.47 19.93
CA ARG A 134 1.09 -0.31 18.91
C ARG A 134 1.29 0.47 17.61
N SER A 135 0.30 1.27 17.22
CA SER A 135 0.41 2.16 16.04
C SER A 135 1.45 3.27 16.24
N LEU A 136 1.66 3.73 17.47
CA LEU A 136 2.72 4.67 17.82
C LEU A 136 4.09 3.99 17.73
N GLU A 137 4.22 2.78 18.25
CA GLU A 137 5.45 1.97 18.14
C GLU A 137 5.86 1.78 16.67
N ILE A 138 4.94 1.35 15.82
CA ILE A 138 5.16 1.22 14.37
C ILE A 138 5.60 2.56 13.74
N ALA A 139 5.03 3.69 14.20
CA ALA A 139 5.41 5.00 13.69
C ALA A 139 6.85 5.38 14.06
N TYR A 140 7.30 5.07 15.27
CA TYR A 140 8.70 5.23 15.69
C TYR A 140 9.64 4.30 14.94
N THR A 141 9.29 3.02 14.80
CA THR A 141 10.07 2.06 14.01
C THR A 141 10.27 2.54 12.57
N ASN A 142 9.22 3.03 11.92
CA ASN A 142 9.31 3.58 10.58
C ASN A 142 10.16 4.87 10.51
N PHE A 143 10.16 5.67 11.55
CA PHE A 143 11.02 6.84 11.65
C PHE A 143 12.50 6.47 11.76
N PHE A 144 12.86 5.56 12.68
CA PHE A 144 14.25 5.11 12.84
C PHE A 144 14.77 4.36 11.61
N GLN A 145 13.90 3.62 10.92
CA GLN A 145 14.22 2.98 9.65
C GLN A 145 14.20 3.95 8.45
N LYS A 146 14.09 5.27 8.67
CA LYS A 146 14.05 6.32 7.63
C LYS A 146 12.91 6.18 6.61
N ARG A 147 11.91 5.34 6.88
CA ARG A 147 10.72 5.15 6.01
C ARG A 147 9.69 6.26 6.18
N ALA A 148 9.64 6.92 7.34
CA ALA A 148 8.70 7.99 7.64
C ALA A 148 9.38 9.14 8.42
N LYS A 149 8.70 10.30 8.47
CA LYS A 149 9.10 11.40 9.34
C LYS A 149 8.72 11.09 10.80
N PHE A 150 9.28 11.87 11.74
CA PHE A 150 8.96 11.78 13.15
C PHE A 150 7.44 11.80 13.40
N PRO A 151 6.91 10.98 14.34
CA PRO A 151 5.48 10.91 14.65
C PRO A 151 4.90 12.26 15.06
N ASN A 152 3.73 12.62 14.50
CA ASN A 152 3.04 13.85 14.81
C ASN A 152 1.78 13.60 15.65
N PHE A 153 1.40 14.60 16.47
CA PHE A 153 0.12 14.58 17.18
C PHE A 153 -1.06 14.51 16.23
N LYS A 154 -2.04 13.67 16.57
CA LYS A 154 -3.30 13.53 15.83
C LYS A 154 -4.30 14.60 16.26
N SER A 155 -4.90 15.33 15.31
CA SER A 155 -5.93 16.33 15.56
C SER A 155 -7.34 15.82 15.21
N LYS A 156 -8.39 16.52 15.64
CA LYS A 156 -9.77 16.26 15.19
C LYS A 156 -9.96 16.44 13.68
N ARG A 157 -9.07 17.24 13.04
CA ARG A 157 -9.07 17.50 11.60
C ARG A 157 -8.34 16.43 10.80
N SER A 158 -7.48 15.62 11.45
CA SER A 158 -6.81 14.51 10.82
C SER A 158 -7.79 13.34 10.57
N LYS A 159 -7.32 12.31 9.86
CA LYS A 159 -8.11 11.12 9.54
C LYS A 159 -8.64 10.46 10.81
N ASN A 160 -9.97 10.46 11.00
CA ASN A 160 -10.61 9.75 12.10
C ASN A 160 -10.66 8.26 11.78
N SER A 161 -9.85 7.47 12.48
CA SER A 161 -9.85 6.00 12.36
C SER A 161 -9.37 5.35 13.65
N PHE A 162 -9.86 4.15 13.91
CA PHE A 162 -9.34 3.24 14.93
C PHE A 162 -9.36 1.81 14.41
N THR A 163 -8.54 0.95 14.96
CA THR A 163 -8.44 -0.46 14.56
C THR A 163 -8.86 -1.36 15.70
N VAL A 164 -9.66 -2.35 15.38
CA VAL A 164 -10.05 -3.47 16.24
C VAL A 164 -9.23 -4.67 15.79
N PRO A 165 -8.29 -5.17 16.61
CA PRO A 165 -7.37 -6.23 16.19
C PRO A 165 -7.98 -7.63 16.22
N GLN A 166 -9.03 -7.87 17.02
CA GLN A 166 -9.62 -9.18 17.26
C GLN A 166 -11.14 -9.08 17.44
N PHE A 167 -11.83 -10.24 17.39
CA PHE A 167 -13.28 -10.33 17.55
C PHE A 167 -14.05 -9.48 16.54
N VAL A 168 -13.63 -9.59 15.28
CA VAL A 168 -14.29 -8.96 14.14
C VAL A 168 -14.98 -10.02 13.32
N SER A 169 -16.27 -9.86 13.07
CA SER A 169 -17.00 -10.70 12.12
C SER A 169 -17.98 -9.87 11.28
N ILE A 170 -18.29 -10.39 10.11
CA ILE A 170 -19.31 -9.83 9.23
C ILE A 170 -20.29 -10.94 8.89
N ALA A 171 -21.54 -10.75 9.28
CA ALA A 171 -22.65 -11.66 8.99
C ALA A 171 -23.91 -10.86 8.68
N ASN A 172 -24.78 -11.35 7.80
CA ASN A 172 -26.08 -10.75 7.46
C ASN A 172 -25.99 -9.24 7.14
N ASN A 173 -24.97 -8.83 6.37
CA ASN A 173 -24.71 -7.43 6.06
C ASN A 173 -24.54 -6.54 7.32
N ARG A 174 -24.00 -7.09 8.39
CA ARG A 174 -23.64 -6.35 9.59
C ARG A 174 -22.22 -6.64 10.02
N LEU A 175 -21.53 -5.60 10.47
CA LEU A 175 -20.21 -5.69 11.10
C LEU A 175 -20.40 -5.85 12.61
N PHE A 176 -19.89 -6.93 13.18
CA PHE A 176 -19.82 -7.16 14.61
C PHE A 176 -18.41 -6.89 15.11
N ILE A 177 -18.32 -6.03 16.11
CA ILE A 177 -17.10 -5.68 16.81
C ILE A 177 -17.41 -5.47 18.30
N PRO A 178 -16.43 -5.61 19.20
CA PRO A 178 -16.66 -5.39 20.63
C PRO A 178 -17.32 -4.05 20.93
N LYS A 179 -18.26 -4.04 21.88
CA LYS A 179 -19.13 -2.91 22.27
C LYS A 179 -20.29 -2.61 21.31
N PHE A 180 -20.41 -3.28 20.17
CA PHE A 180 -21.50 -3.09 19.18
C PHE A 180 -22.30 -4.40 19.04
N LYS A 181 -23.06 -4.74 20.09
CA LYS A 181 -23.78 -6.03 20.21
C LYS A 181 -24.72 -6.32 19.02
N GLU A 182 -25.48 -5.33 18.56
CA GLU A 182 -26.45 -5.46 17.45
C GLU A 182 -25.78 -5.48 16.07
N GLY A 183 -24.46 -5.27 16.00
CA GLY A 183 -23.75 -5.09 14.75
C GLY A 183 -24.12 -3.78 14.01
N ILE A 184 -23.21 -3.25 13.23
CA ILE A 184 -23.38 -2.04 12.43
C ILE A 184 -23.76 -2.44 11.01
N LYS A 185 -24.84 -1.90 10.45
CA LYS A 185 -25.25 -2.15 9.05
C LYS A 185 -24.07 -1.86 8.11
N CYS A 186 -23.73 -2.86 7.29
CA CYS A 186 -22.58 -2.84 6.37
C CYS A 186 -23.03 -3.20 4.96
N CYS A 187 -22.59 -2.46 3.95
CA CYS A 187 -22.85 -2.81 2.56
C CYS A 187 -21.75 -3.74 2.04
N VAL A 188 -21.99 -5.04 2.14
CA VAL A 188 -21.09 -6.08 1.64
C VAL A 188 -21.39 -6.31 0.17
N HIS A 189 -20.60 -5.71 -0.73
CA HIS A 189 -20.79 -5.77 -2.18
C HIS A 189 -19.92 -6.85 -2.86
N ARG A 190 -19.14 -7.57 -2.10
CA ARG A 190 -18.30 -8.70 -2.55
C ARG A 190 -18.04 -9.63 -1.37
N GLU A 191 -17.90 -10.90 -1.67
CA GLU A 191 -17.55 -11.93 -0.70
C GLU A 191 -16.17 -11.65 -0.08
N ILE A 192 -16.05 -11.90 1.21
CA ILE A 192 -14.78 -11.85 1.95
C ILE A 192 -14.21 -13.26 1.94
N LYS A 193 -13.06 -13.41 1.32
CA LYS A 193 -12.32 -14.66 1.29
C LYS A 193 -11.28 -14.68 2.41
N GLY A 194 -10.96 -15.88 2.90
CA GLY A 194 -9.95 -16.07 3.91
C GLY A 194 -10.34 -15.68 5.34
N LYS A 195 -9.38 -15.75 6.24
CA LYS A 195 -9.56 -15.49 7.68
C LYS A 195 -9.53 -13.99 7.96
N ILE A 196 -10.57 -13.48 8.62
CA ILE A 196 -10.60 -12.09 9.09
C ILE A 196 -9.63 -11.93 10.25
N GLY A 197 -8.65 -11.03 10.09
CA GLY A 197 -7.67 -10.70 11.12
C GLY A 197 -8.07 -9.47 11.93
N LYS A 198 -8.04 -8.29 11.33
CA LYS A 198 -8.32 -7.01 11.99
C LYS A 198 -9.23 -6.14 11.13
N ALA A 199 -9.95 -5.22 11.78
CA ALA A 199 -10.76 -4.23 11.08
C ALA A 199 -10.38 -2.81 11.48
N THR A 200 -10.26 -1.92 10.49
CA THR A 200 -10.07 -0.49 10.71
C THR A 200 -11.33 0.26 10.33
N ILE A 201 -11.97 0.87 11.32
CA ILE A 201 -13.14 1.72 11.14
C ILE A 201 -12.66 3.15 10.89
N SER A 202 -13.25 3.83 9.91
CA SER A 202 -12.87 5.20 9.54
C SER A 202 -14.09 6.05 9.20
N LYS A 203 -13.98 7.37 9.49
CA LYS A 203 -14.96 8.38 9.10
C LYS A 203 -14.31 9.36 8.14
N THR A 204 -14.95 9.59 6.99
CA THR A 204 -14.49 10.57 6.01
C THR A 204 -14.91 11.99 6.42
N PRO A 205 -14.23 13.03 5.89
CA PRO A 205 -14.66 14.43 6.09
C PRO A 205 -16.07 14.72 5.58
N SER A 206 -16.60 13.92 4.63
CA SER A 206 -17.97 13.99 4.12
C SER A 206 -19.01 13.35 5.05
N GLY A 207 -18.58 12.82 6.21
CA GLY A 207 -19.46 12.22 7.22
C GLY A 207 -19.75 10.74 7.01
N LYS A 208 -19.18 10.10 6.00
CA LYS A 208 -19.39 8.68 5.70
C LYS A 208 -18.48 7.78 6.55
N TYR A 209 -19.02 6.61 6.96
CA TYR A 209 -18.26 5.60 7.69
C TYR A 209 -17.89 4.44 6.79
N PHE A 210 -16.71 3.89 7.02
CA PHE A 210 -16.20 2.70 6.30
C PHE A 210 -15.52 1.77 7.28
N VAL A 211 -15.56 0.49 6.99
CA VAL A 211 -14.66 -0.52 7.56
C VAL A 211 -13.72 -1.03 6.50
N SER A 212 -12.46 -1.17 6.87
CA SER A 212 -11.44 -1.88 6.09
C SER A 212 -11.09 -3.16 6.86
N VAL A 213 -11.50 -4.30 6.33
CA VAL A 213 -11.29 -5.62 6.91
C VAL A 213 -10.06 -6.24 6.28
N PHE A 214 -9.07 -6.54 7.09
CA PHE A 214 -7.87 -7.25 6.67
C PHE A 214 -8.11 -8.75 6.75
N THR A 215 -7.75 -9.47 5.69
CA THR A 215 -7.84 -10.92 5.61
C THR A 215 -6.51 -11.53 5.17
N GLU A 216 -6.25 -12.72 5.66
CA GLU A 216 -5.25 -13.64 5.11
C GLU A 216 -6.00 -14.65 4.23
N GLU A 217 -5.69 -14.66 2.95
CA GLU A 217 -6.30 -15.55 1.95
C GLU A 217 -5.24 -16.50 1.42
N GLU A 218 -5.66 -17.71 1.07
CA GLU A 218 -4.83 -18.58 0.25
C GLU A 218 -4.61 -17.96 -1.13
N TYR A 219 -3.49 -18.25 -1.75
CA TYR A 219 -3.16 -17.67 -3.06
C TYR A 219 -4.29 -18.00 -4.03
N ALA A 220 -4.92 -16.98 -4.58
CA ALA A 220 -5.84 -17.18 -5.68
C ALA A 220 -5.04 -17.78 -6.86
N THR A 221 -5.64 -18.70 -7.60
CA THR A 221 -5.04 -19.22 -8.84
C THR A 221 -4.55 -18.05 -9.68
N PRO A 222 -3.25 -17.98 -10.01
CA PRO A 222 -2.74 -16.92 -10.87
C PRO A 222 -3.54 -16.85 -12.17
N LEU A 223 -3.63 -15.66 -12.76
CA LEU A 223 -4.19 -15.54 -14.10
C LEU A 223 -3.31 -16.34 -15.08
N GLU A 224 -3.95 -16.92 -16.09
CA GLU A 224 -3.24 -17.63 -17.16
C GLU A 224 -2.12 -16.76 -17.74
N LYS A 225 -1.02 -17.41 -18.07
CA LYS A 225 0.10 -16.74 -18.75
C LYS A 225 -0.33 -16.31 -20.15
N THR A 226 -0.09 -15.07 -20.48
CA THR A 226 -0.38 -14.50 -21.80
C THR A 226 0.86 -14.50 -22.70
N ASN A 227 2.04 -14.72 -22.11
CA ASN A 227 3.37 -14.61 -22.75
C ASN A 227 3.61 -13.26 -23.43
N LYS A 228 2.89 -12.22 -22.97
CA LYS A 228 3.02 -10.85 -23.48
C LYS A 228 3.68 -9.94 -22.45
N SER A 229 4.52 -9.05 -22.96
CA SER A 229 5.19 -8.01 -22.17
C SER A 229 4.83 -6.63 -22.71
N VAL A 230 4.83 -5.61 -21.84
CA VAL A 230 4.51 -4.24 -22.21
C VAL A 230 5.38 -3.23 -21.49
N GLY A 231 5.81 -2.19 -22.22
CA GLY A 231 6.38 -0.98 -21.65
C GLY A 231 5.32 0.10 -21.51
N LEU A 232 5.37 0.86 -20.41
CA LEU A 232 4.42 1.93 -20.11
C LEU A 232 5.18 3.26 -19.92
N ASP A 233 4.96 4.23 -20.81
CA ASP A 233 5.37 5.61 -20.61
C ASP A 233 4.27 6.40 -19.90
N MET A 234 4.58 7.01 -18.75
CA MET A 234 3.62 7.73 -17.92
C MET A 234 3.69 9.25 -18.17
N GLY A 235 2.64 9.82 -18.79
CA GLY A 235 2.59 11.20 -19.21
C GLY A 235 1.58 12.09 -18.47
N LEU A 236 1.64 13.41 -18.74
CA LEU A 236 0.68 14.41 -18.25
C LEU A 236 -0.40 14.74 -19.29
N LYS A 237 -0.12 14.60 -20.58
CA LYS A 237 -1.11 14.75 -21.67
C LYS A 237 -2.07 13.57 -21.59
N ASP A 238 -1.54 12.40 -21.72
CA ASP A 238 -2.20 11.12 -21.47
C ASP A 238 -1.68 10.53 -20.17
N LEU A 239 -2.45 9.66 -19.51
CA LEU A 239 -2.06 9.05 -18.24
C LEU A 239 -0.88 8.12 -18.44
N LEU A 240 -0.96 7.32 -19.50
CA LEU A 240 0.12 6.44 -19.97
C LEU A 240 -0.12 6.04 -21.44
N ILE A 241 0.96 5.69 -22.11
CA ILE A 241 0.98 5.11 -23.45
C ILE A 241 1.74 3.79 -23.37
N THR A 242 1.23 2.74 -24.05
CA THR A 242 1.85 1.43 -24.10
C THR A 242 2.82 1.31 -25.26
N SER A 243 3.74 0.35 -25.18
CA SER A 243 4.63 -0.02 -26.29
C SER A 243 3.89 -0.51 -27.55
N GLU A 244 2.62 -0.90 -27.41
CA GLU A 244 1.73 -1.24 -28.53
C GLU A 244 0.98 -0.03 -29.11
N GLY A 245 1.23 1.18 -28.60
CA GLY A 245 0.59 2.42 -29.06
C GLY A 245 -0.78 2.71 -28.42
N GLU A 246 -1.29 1.85 -27.52
CA GLU A 246 -2.55 2.12 -26.83
C GLU A 246 -2.40 3.29 -25.86
N THR A 247 -3.35 4.21 -25.90
CA THR A 247 -3.32 5.43 -25.09
C THR A 247 -4.41 5.41 -24.02
N PHE A 248 -4.03 5.59 -22.76
CA PHE A 248 -4.94 5.79 -21.63
C PHE A 248 -5.05 7.27 -21.30
N LYS A 249 -6.21 7.87 -21.56
CA LYS A 249 -6.44 9.31 -21.41
C LYS A 249 -6.28 9.81 -19.97
N ASN A 250 -5.69 10.97 -19.78
CA ASN A 250 -5.67 11.66 -18.50
C ASN A 250 -6.97 12.46 -18.30
N ASN A 251 -7.90 11.93 -17.52
CA ASN A 251 -9.24 12.51 -17.34
C ASN A 251 -9.28 13.82 -16.52
N ARG A 252 -8.15 14.25 -15.92
CA ARG A 252 -7.97 15.53 -15.20
C ARG A 252 -9.13 15.87 -14.28
N TYR A 253 -9.51 14.93 -13.40
CA TYR A 253 -10.70 15.06 -12.54
C TYR A 253 -10.70 16.29 -11.65
N THR A 254 -9.53 16.72 -11.13
CA THR A 254 -9.42 17.97 -10.35
C THR A 254 -9.82 19.17 -11.19
N ARG A 255 -9.33 19.26 -12.41
CA ARG A 255 -9.67 20.35 -13.35
C ARG A 255 -11.16 20.34 -13.71
N LYS A 256 -11.74 19.15 -13.94
CA LYS A 256 -13.18 18.99 -14.24
C LYS A 256 -14.09 19.57 -13.15
N TYR A 257 -13.70 19.42 -11.86
CA TYR A 257 -14.50 19.90 -10.74
C TYR A 257 -13.99 21.23 -10.15
N GLU A 258 -12.97 21.85 -10.70
CA GLU A 258 -12.27 23.02 -10.16
C GLU A 258 -13.20 24.20 -9.90
N ARG A 259 -13.99 24.61 -10.89
CA ARG A 259 -14.94 25.73 -10.77
C ARG A 259 -15.96 25.49 -9.65
N LYS A 260 -16.48 24.25 -9.55
CA LYS A 260 -17.44 23.87 -8.51
C LYS A 260 -16.80 23.88 -7.13
N LEU A 261 -15.55 23.39 -7.01
CA LEU A 261 -14.80 23.37 -5.77
C LEU A 261 -14.47 24.80 -5.32
N ALA A 262 -13.96 25.65 -6.20
CA ALA A 262 -13.62 27.05 -5.91
C ALA A 262 -14.83 27.83 -5.38
N ARG A 263 -16.00 27.74 -6.06
CA ARG A 263 -17.25 28.37 -5.58
C ARG A 263 -17.64 27.86 -4.18
N ALA A 264 -17.56 26.52 -3.98
CA ALA A 264 -17.93 25.95 -2.68
C ALA A 264 -16.97 26.39 -1.55
N GLN A 265 -15.67 26.51 -1.83
CA GLN A 265 -14.67 27.02 -0.90
C GLN A 265 -14.86 28.50 -0.61
N GLN A 266 -15.16 29.33 -1.62
CA GLN A 266 -15.48 30.75 -1.46
C GLN A 266 -16.72 30.97 -0.58
N HIS A 267 -17.78 30.17 -0.78
CA HIS A 267 -18.93 30.18 0.11
C HIS A 267 -18.59 29.76 1.55
N LEU A 268 -17.66 28.78 1.71
CA LEU A 268 -17.21 28.33 3.02
C LEU A 268 -16.44 29.43 3.77
N SER A 269 -15.53 30.14 3.07
CA SER A 269 -14.69 31.20 3.69
C SER A 269 -15.54 32.37 4.26
N ARG A 270 -16.70 32.62 3.65
CA ARG A 270 -17.64 33.69 4.08
C ARG A 270 -18.54 33.28 5.26
N LYS A 271 -18.49 32.03 5.73
CA LYS A 271 -19.32 31.54 6.83
C LYS A 271 -18.60 31.66 8.18
N LYS A 272 -19.32 32.02 9.22
CA LYS A 272 -18.80 32.06 10.61
C LYS A 272 -18.41 30.64 11.04
N LYS A 273 -17.15 30.45 11.42
CA LYS A 273 -16.64 29.16 11.92
C LYS A 273 -17.48 28.70 13.13
N GLY A 274 -17.85 27.41 13.15
CA GLY A 274 -18.66 26.82 14.21
C GLY A 274 -20.18 26.96 14.00
N SER A 275 -20.64 27.79 13.04
CA SER A 275 -22.07 27.87 12.73
C SER A 275 -22.58 26.64 11.98
N ARG A 276 -23.87 26.33 12.10
CA ARG A 276 -24.54 25.26 11.32
C ARG A 276 -24.36 25.48 9.80
N GLY A 277 -24.40 26.75 9.35
CA GLY A 277 -24.15 27.10 7.94
C GLY A 277 -22.73 26.78 7.48
N PHE A 278 -21.73 27.01 8.33
CA PHE A 278 -20.34 26.63 8.07
C PHE A 278 -20.18 25.10 7.95
N GLU A 279 -20.75 24.33 8.90
CA GLU A 279 -20.63 22.87 8.86
C GLU A 279 -21.33 22.26 7.64
N ASN A 280 -22.50 22.75 7.26
CA ASN A 280 -23.18 22.33 6.05
C ASN A 280 -22.36 22.63 4.80
N GLN A 281 -21.74 23.81 4.72
CA GLN A 281 -20.91 24.17 3.56
C GLN A 281 -19.59 23.38 3.55
N ARG A 282 -18.98 23.13 4.71
CA ARG A 282 -17.81 22.25 4.87
C ARG A 282 -18.09 20.84 4.33
N LEU A 283 -19.25 20.29 4.62
CA LEU A 283 -19.67 18.99 4.09
C LEU A 283 -19.84 19.01 2.56
N LYS A 284 -20.36 20.11 1.98
CA LYS A 284 -20.44 20.25 0.51
C LYS A 284 -19.05 20.23 -0.12
N VAL A 285 -18.09 20.99 0.42
CA VAL A 285 -16.69 20.98 -0.03
C VAL A 285 -16.10 19.57 0.08
N ALA A 286 -16.27 18.90 1.23
CA ALA A 286 -15.77 17.55 1.46
C ALA A 286 -16.35 16.53 0.47
N ARG A 287 -17.63 16.64 0.11
CA ARG A 287 -18.28 15.77 -0.91
C ARG A 287 -17.70 15.98 -2.31
N ILE A 288 -17.33 17.22 -2.67
CA ILE A 288 -16.69 17.50 -3.97
C ILE A 288 -15.31 16.84 -4.01
N HIS A 289 -14.48 17.02 -2.97
CA HIS A 289 -13.18 16.35 -2.85
C HIS A 289 -13.31 14.82 -2.90
N GLU A 290 -14.30 14.26 -2.20
CA GLU A 290 -14.58 12.82 -2.22
C GLU A 290 -14.93 12.33 -3.64
N LYS A 291 -15.75 13.09 -4.38
CA LYS A 291 -16.10 12.75 -5.76
C LYS A 291 -14.87 12.76 -6.68
N ILE A 292 -14.02 13.77 -6.59
CA ILE A 292 -12.76 13.86 -7.34
C ILE A 292 -11.88 12.64 -7.03
N SER A 293 -11.66 12.34 -5.75
CA SER A 293 -10.83 11.22 -5.30
C SER A 293 -11.37 9.87 -5.77
N ASN A 294 -12.68 9.64 -5.62
CA ASN A 294 -13.32 8.38 -6.01
C ASN A 294 -13.31 8.17 -7.53
N SER A 295 -13.62 9.21 -8.32
CA SER A 295 -13.59 9.11 -9.78
C SER A 295 -12.20 8.79 -10.29
N ARG A 296 -11.16 9.41 -9.69
CA ARG A 296 -9.77 9.11 -10.01
C ARG A 296 -9.39 7.69 -9.64
N ALA A 297 -9.71 7.26 -8.41
CA ALA A 297 -9.40 5.91 -7.95
C ALA A 297 -10.08 4.84 -8.80
N ASP A 298 -11.37 5.02 -9.16
CA ASP A 298 -12.10 4.09 -10.03
C ASP A 298 -11.42 3.95 -11.41
N TYR A 299 -11.04 5.07 -12.01
CA TYR A 299 -10.34 5.06 -13.31
C TYR A 299 -8.99 4.34 -13.22
N LEU A 300 -8.16 4.69 -12.23
CA LEU A 300 -6.86 4.03 -12.02
C LEU A 300 -7.00 2.52 -11.74
N HIS A 301 -8.04 2.12 -11.01
CA HIS A 301 -8.35 0.71 -10.79
C HIS A 301 -8.70 -0.01 -12.11
N LYS A 302 -9.48 0.63 -13.00
CA LYS A 302 -9.83 0.07 -14.30
C LYS A 302 -8.62 -0.05 -15.22
N CYS A 303 -7.80 1.00 -15.32
CA CYS A 303 -6.58 0.97 -16.11
C CYS A 303 -5.61 -0.12 -15.62
N SER A 304 -5.30 -0.14 -14.31
CA SER A 304 -4.33 -1.11 -13.77
C SER A 304 -4.79 -2.56 -13.90
N ILE A 305 -6.08 -2.88 -13.74
CA ILE A 305 -6.55 -4.26 -13.91
C ILE A 305 -6.61 -4.67 -15.38
N SER A 306 -6.93 -3.74 -16.30
CA SER A 306 -6.90 -4.00 -17.73
C SER A 306 -5.50 -4.40 -18.21
N ILE A 307 -4.46 -3.72 -17.72
CA ILE A 307 -3.07 -4.02 -18.06
C ILE A 307 -2.64 -5.36 -17.46
N VAL A 308 -2.88 -5.59 -16.16
CA VAL A 308 -2.49 -6.85 -15.48
C VAL A 308 -3.14 -8.09 -16.10
N ARG A 309 -4.34 -7.96 -16.67
CA ARG A 309 -5.01 -9.08 -17.35
C ARG A 309 -4.41 -9.44 -18.70
N ARG A 310 -3.74 -8.49 -19.36
CA ARG A 310 -3.25 -8.66 -20.73
C ARG A 310 -1.77 -9.01 -20.83
N TYR A 311 -0.99 -8.69 -19.79
CA TYR A 311 0.46 -8.80 -19.85
C TYR A 311 1.02 -9.51 -18.63
N ASP A 312 2.04 -10.33 -18.84
CA ASP A 312 2.74 -11.06 -17.78
C ASP A 312 3.87 -10.22 -17.19
N THR A 313 4.59 -9.48 -18.05
CA THR A 313 5.66 -8.57 -17.65
C THR A 313 5.31 -7.15 -18.03
N ILE A 314 5.39 -6.24 -17.06
CA ILE A 314 5.01 -4.83 -17.21
C ILE A 314 6.20 -3.97 -16.80
N CYS A 315 6.83 -3.31 -17.76
CA CYS A 315 7.98 -2.43 -17.55
C CYS A 315 7.52 -0.97 -17.39
N ILE A 316 7.99 -0.27 -16.36
CA ILE A 316 7.64 1.11 -16.06
C ILE A 316 8.87 1.94 -15.67
N GLU A 317 8.81 3.26 -15.78
CA GLU A 317 9.83 4.15 -15.24
C GLU A 317 9.71 4.33 -13.71
N ASP A 318 10.86 4.46 -13.01
CA ASP A 318 10.89 4.87 -11.60
C ASP A 318 10.81 6.39 -11.47
N LEU A 319 9.61 6.95 -11.57
CA LEU A 319 9.39 8.39 -11.51
C LEU A 319 9.54 8.95 -10.08
N ASN A 320 10.42 9.96 -9.92
CA ASN A 320 10.51 10.73 -8.68
C ASN A 320 9.34 11.72 -8.53
N VAL A 321 8.14 11.20 -8.30
CA VAL A 321 6.91 12.00 -8.17
C VAL A 321 7.00 13.05 -7.07
N LYS A 322 7.74 12.78 -5.97
CA LYS A 322 7.95 13.75 -4.88
C LYS A 322 8.80 14.93 -5.33
N GLY A 323 9.88 14.67 -6.07
CA GLY A 323 10.74 15.71 -6.65
C GLY A 323 10.01 16.54 -7.70
N MET A 324 9.29 15.88 -8.61
CA MET A 324 8.54 16.54 -9.67
C MET A 324 7.45 17.50 -9.14
N LYS A 325 6.82 17.19 -7.99
CA LYS A 325 5.82 18.06 -7.35
C LYS A 325 6.39 19.36 -6.78
N ARG A 326 7.71 19.52 -6.68
CA ARG A 326 8.33 20.79 -6.27
C ARG A 326 8.17 21.87 -7.35
N ASN A 327 8.02 21.45 -8.61
CA ASN A 327 7.69 22.39 -9.70
C ASN A 327 6.22 22.84 -9.56
N HIS A 328 6.00 24.10 -9.18
CA HIS A 328 4.67 24.68 -8.94
C HIS A 328 3.77 24.64 -10.17
N HIS A 329 4.32 24.79 -11.36
CA HIS A 329 3.55 24.78 -12.64
C HIS A 329 2.97 23.40 -12.93
N LEU A 330 3.68 22.33 -12.58
CA LEU A 330 3.29 20.95 -12.87
C LEU A 330 2.64 20.24 -11.68
N ALA A 331 2.83 20.73 -10.45
CA ALA A 331 2.39 20.07 -9.21
C ALA A 331 0.91 19.67 -9.21
N LYS A 332 0.04 20.54 -9.74
CA LYS A 332 -1.40 20.28 -9.85
C LYS A 332 -1.69 19.12 -10.81
N SER A 333 -1.08 19.14 -12.00
CA SER A 333 -1.25 18.13 -13.05
C SER A 333 -0.69 16.79 -12.60
N ILE A 334 0.50 16.75 -11.97
CA ILE A 334 1.13 15.55 -11.41
C ILE A 334 0.27 14.97 -10.28
N THR A 335 -0.30 15.83 -9.42
CA THR A 335 -1.21 15.40 -8.34
C THR A 335 -2.49 14.81 -8.92
N ASP A 336 -2.99 15.36 -10.02
CA ASP A 336 -4.21 14.88 -10.68
C ASP A 336 -3.97 13.56 -11.41
N ALA A 337 -2.85 13.37 -12.10
CA ALA A 337 -2.47 12.11 -12.73
C ALA A 337 -2.30 10.98 -11.71
N SER A 338 -1.81 11.30 -10.49
CA SER A 338 -1.67 10.34 -9.38
C SER A 338 -0.86 9.08 -9.72
N TRP A 339 0.23 9.22 -10.46
CA TRP A 339 1.10 8.11 -10.91
C TRP A 339 1.52 7.18 -9.77
N GLY A 340 1.91 7.71 -8.60
CA GLY A 340 2.26 6.86 -7.46
C GLY A 340 1.13 5.94 -6.99
N SER A 341 -0.14 6.40 -7.07
CA SER A 341 -1.30 5.54 -6.77
C SER A 341 -1.53 4.50 -7.87
N PHE A 342 -1.31 4.87 -9.13
CA PHE A 342 -1.40 3.95 -10.26
C PHE A 342 -0.36 2.83 -10.14
N VAL A 343 0.92 3.18 -9.95
CA VAL A 343 2.01 2.21 -9.76
C VAL A 343 1.73 1.28 -8.58
N THR A 344 1.30 1.83 -7.43
CA THR A 344 0.90 0.99 -6.29
C THR A 344 -0.21 0.01 -6.65
N MET A 345 -1.26 0.47 -7.38
CA MET A 345 -2.37 -0.39 -7.79
C MET A 345 -1.93 -1.45 -8.81
N LEU A 346 -1.02 -1.10 -9.71
CA LEU A 346 -0.46 -2.00 -10.70
C LEU A 346 0.36 -3.09 -10.03
N THR A 347 1.30 -2.70 -9.14
CA THR A 347 2.22 -3.62 -8.45
C THR A 347 1.46 -4.66 -7.63
N TYR A 348 0.56 -4.26 -6.69
CA TYR A 348 -0.11 -5.27 -5.87
C TYR A 348 -1.09 -6.15 -6.66
N LYS A 349 -1.68 -5.63 -7.75
CA LYS A 349 -2.55 -6.45 -8.60
C LYS A 349 -1.75 -7.44 -9.45
N ALA A 350 -0.59 -7.01 -9.96
CA ALA A 350 0.33 -7.91 -10.65
C ALA A 350 0.76 -9.05 -9.70
N ASP A 351 1.23 -8.71 -8.50
CA ASP A 351 1.60 -9.67 -7.46
C ASP A 351 0.45 -10.66 -7.14
N TRP A 352 -0.78 -10.17 -6.93
CA TRP A 352 -1.94 -11.03 -6.68
C TRP A 352 -2.31 -11.98 -7.83
N ASN A 353 -1.89 -11.67 -9.04
CA ASN A 353 -2.24 -12.43 -10.26
C ASN A 353 -1.02 -13.13 -10.88
N GLY A 354 0.10 -13.24 -10.15
CA GLY A 354 1.30 -13.92 -10.64
C GLY A 354 1.97 -13.23 -11.83
N LYS A 355 1.84 -11.89 -11.93
CA LYS A 355 2.43 -11.06 -12.98
C LYS A 355 3.58 -10.22 -12.42
N THR A 356 4.52 -9.83 -13.26
CA THR A 356 5.74 -9.12 -12.86
C THR A 356 5.68 -7.64 -13.25
N VAL A 357 6.06 -6.75 -12.34
CA VAL A 357 6.26 -5.32 -12.63
C VAL A 357 7.72 -4.98 -12.44
N VAL A 358 8.36 -4.48 -13.50
CA VAL A 358 9.76 -4.10 -13.55
C VAL A 358 9.88 -2.58 -13.60
N LYS A 359 10.65 -1.99 -12.70
CA LYS A 359 11.01 -0.57 -12.78
C LYS A 359 12.37 -0.42 -13.42
N ILE A 360 12.43 0.37 -14.47
CA ILE A 360 13.70 0.70 -15.13
C ILE A 360 14.42 1.84 -14.40
N ASN A 361 15.70 1.98 -14.70
CA ASN A 361 16.52 3.07 -14.15
C ASN A 361 15.92 4.43 -14.51
N ARG A 362 15.77 5.30 -13.50
CA ARG A 362 15.20 6.65 -13.60
C ARG A 362 15.91 7.56 -14.60
N TYR A 363 17.19 7.36 -14.79
CA TYR A 363 18.03 8.22 -15.64
C TYR A 363 18.16 7.72 -17.08
N PHE A 364 17.51 6.59 -17.39
CA PHE A 364 17.49 6.10 -18.76
C PHE A 364 16.72 7.06 -19.67
N PRO A 365 17.34 7.56 -20.77
CA PRO A 365 16.74 8.57 -21.65
C PRO A 365 15.72 7.94 -22.63
N SER A 366 14.67 7.31 -22.12
CA SER A 366 13.70 6.52 -22.86
C SER A 366 13.09 7.29 -24.05
N SER A 367 12.72 8.56 -23.85
CA SER A 367 12.11 9.41 -24.90
C SER A 367 13.12 10.00 -25.89
N GLN A 368 14.42 9.91 -25.62
CA GLN A 368 15.46 10.47 -26.48
C GLN A 368 16.14 9.42 -27.35
N THR A 369 16.08 8.17 -26.94
CA THR A 369 16.77 7.06 -27.63
C THR A 369 15.89 6.52 -28.75
N CYS A 370 16.45 6.35 -29.94
CA CYS A 370 15.79 5.65 -31.03
C CYS A 370 15.68 4.15 -30.67
N ASN A 371 14.47 3.60 -30.68
CA ASN A 371 14.24 2.20 -30.31
C ASN A 371 14.74 1.19 -31.36
N VAL A 372 15.17 1.67 -32.54
CA VAL A 372 15.67 0.84 -33.65
C VAL A 372 17.20 0.80 -33.64
N CYS A 373 17.87 1.94 -33.64
CA CYS A 373 19.33 2.01 -33.80
C CYS A 373 20.08 2.50 -32.55
N GLY A 374 19.37 2.90 -31.49
CA GLY A 374 19.99 3.38 -30.24
C GLY A 374 20.51 4.84 -30.30
N TYR A 375 20.37 5.55 -31.42
CA TYR A 375 20.78 6.96 -31.51
C TYR A 375 20.05 7.82 -30.48
N VAL A 376 20.77 8.72 -29.79
CA VAL A 376 20.20 9.60 -28.76
C VAL A 376 19.94 10.99 -29.33
N ASN A 377 18.67 11.30 -29.59
CA ASN A 377 18.22 12.59 -30.09
C ASN A 377 17.97 13.59 -28.95
N LYS A 378 18.89 14.52 -28.74
CA LYS A 378 18.78 15.54 -27.68
C LYS A 378 17.62 16.54 -27.91
N ARG A 379 17.13 16.71 -29.16
CA ARG A 379 15.99 17.61 -29.47
C ARG A 379 14.70 17.16 -28.81
N THR A 380 14.53 15.85 -28.58
CA THR A 380 13.32 15.32 -27.94
C THR A 380 13.24 15.60 -26.43
N LYS A 381 14.22 16.29 -25.83
CA LYS A 381 14.09 16.91 -24.50
C LYS A 381 13.00 17.98 -24.51
N ASP A 382 12.83 18.68 -25.62
CA ASP A 382 11.70 19.60 -25.79
C ASP A 382 10.39 18.79 -25.84
N LEU A 383 9.50 19.09 -24.91
CA LEU A 383 8.20 18.42 -24.79
C LEU A 383 7.24 18.74 -25.93
N SER A 384 7.52 19.76 -26.75
CA SER A 384 6.76 20.12 -27.95
C SER A 384 7.03 19.17 -29.10
N VAL A 385 8.23 18.58 -29.17
CA VAL A 385 8.60 17.60 -30.21
C VAL A 385 7.91 16.28 -29.90
N ARG A 386 6.86 15.95 -30.65
CA ARG A 386 6.07 14.72 -30.47
C ARG A 386 6.40 13.65 -31.48
N ASP A 387 6.64 14.05 -32.70
CA ASP A 387 7.00 13.18 -33.80
C ASP A 387 8.36 13.62 -34.36
N TRP A 388 9.22 12.65 -34.67
CA TRP A 388 10.56 12.91 -35.12
C TRP A 388 11.11 11.77 -35.99
N GLU A 389 12.00 12.09 -36.89
CA GLU A 389 12.74 11.13 -37.71
C GLU A 389 14.15 10.94 -37.14
N CYS A 390 14.60 9.71 -37.06
CA CYS A 390 15.95 9.40 -36.63
C CYS A 390 16.96 9.76 -37.72
N PRO A 391 17.99 10.60 -37.45
CA PRO A 391 18.94 11.00 -38.46
C PRO A 391 19.91 9.89 -38.89
N VAL A 392 19.92 8.75 -38.20
CA VAL A 392 20.82 7.62 -38.48
C VAL A 392 20.11 6.52 -39.26
N CYS A 393 18.92 6.10 -38.83
CA CYS A 393 18.21 5.00 -39.46
C CYS A 393 16.92 5.43 -40.18
N HIS A 394 16.64 6.71 -40.24
CA HIS A 394 15.47 7.32 -40.92
C HIS A 394 14.11 6.79 -40.49
N THR A 395 14.04 6.16 -39.33
CA THR A 395 12.76 5.69 -38.78
C THR A 395 11.99 6.87 -38.18
N HIS A 396 10.71 6.96 -38.56
CA HIS A 396 9.78 7.92 -37.96
C HIS A 396 9.26 7.40 -36.61
N HIS A 397 9.29 8.25 -35.62
CA HIS A 397 8.88 7.92 -34.25
C HIS A 397 7.81 8.86 -33.72
N ASN A 398 6.74 8.30 -33.16
CA ASN A 398 6.00 9.00 -32.13
C ASN A 398 6.80 8.90 -30.83
N ARG A 399 7.14 10.02 -30.23
CA ARG A 399 8.03 10.14 -29.08
C ARG A 399 7.58 9.27 -27.89
N ASP A 400 6.29 9.31 -27.57
CA ASP A 400 5.74 8.66 -26.38
C ASP A 400 5.65 7.13 -26.59
N VAL A 401 5.33 6.68 -27.81
CA VAL A 401 5.37 5.23 -28.20
C VAL A 401 6.81 4.73 -28.23
N ASN A 402 7.72 5.50 -28.83
CA ASN A 402 9.15 5.17 -28.84
C ASN A 402 9.70 5.01 -27.41
N ALA A 403 9.31 5.93 -26.49
CA ALA A 403 9.69 5.84 -25.09
C ALA A 403 9.17 4.54 -24.43
N ALA A 404 7.90 4.18 -24.68
CA ALA A 404 7.31 2.96 -24.12
C ALA A 404 8.00 1.69 -24.65
N ILE A 405 8.40 1.65 -25.93
CA ILE A 405 9.16 0.53 -26.51
C ILE A 405 10.55 0.45 -25.87
N ASN A 406 11.25 1.56 -25.68
CA ASN A 406 12.53 1.60 -25.00
C ASN A 406 12.46 1.15 -23.55
N ILE A 407 11.39 1.54 -22.82
CA ILE A 407 11.10 1.08 -21.45
C ILE A 407 10.93 -0.44 -21.42
N LEU A 408 10.22 -1.00 -22.40
CA LEU A 408 10.04 -2.44 -22.53
C LEU A 408 11.38 -3.15 -22.75
N HIS A 409 12.16 -2.75 -23.77
CA HIS A 409 13.43 -3.38 -24.12
C HIS A 409 14.43 -3.30 -22.97
N PHE A 410 14.56 -2.13 -22.34
CA PHE A 410 15.47 -1.98 -21.20
C PHE A 410 15.05 -2.83 -20.00
N GLY A 411 13.74 -2.89 -19.72
CA GLY A 411 13.20 -3.71 -18.63
C GLY A 411 13.43 -5.20 -18.85
N LEU A 412 13.19 -5.72 -20.05
CA LEU A 412 13.42 -7.14 -20.40
C LEU A 412 14.92 -7.48 -20.34
N ASN A 413 15.79 -6.63 -20.88
CA ASN A 413 17.24 -6.83 -20.82
C ASN A 413 17.74 -6.82 -19.36
N SER A 414 17.19 -5.98 -18.50
CA SER A 414 17.53 -5.95 -17.07
C SER A 414 17.16 -7.24 -16.35
N ILE A 415 16.03 -7.87 -16.70
CA ILE A 415 15.63 -9.18 -16.18
C ILE A 415 16.66 -10.24 -16.59
N SER A 416 17.00 -10.29 -17.88
CA SER A 416 17.96 -11.27 -18.44
C SER A 416 19.36 -11.13 -17.85
N ALA A 417 19.76 -9.90 -17.52
CA ALA A 417 21.06 -9.59 -16.90
C ALA A 417 21.08 -9.80 -15.37
N GLY A 418 19.96 -10.15 -14.74
CA GLY A 418 19.85 -10.30 -13.27
C GLY A 418 20.03 -8.99 -12.47
N THR A 419 19.95 -7.82 -13.13
CA THR A 419 20.19 -6.49 -12.53
C THR A 419 18.89 -5.78 -12.10
N VAL A 420 17.80 -6.51 -11.98
CA VAL A 420 16.48 -5.93 -11.70
C VAL A 420 16.30 -5.66 -10.22
N ASP A 421 16.01 -4.41 -9.88
CA ASP A 421 15.26 -4.08 -8.68
C ASP A 421 13.79 -4.53 -8.89
N TYR A 422 13.47 -5.75 -8.51
CA TYR A 422 12.08 -6.20 -8.42
C TYR A 422 11.36 -5.27 -7.44
N THR A 423 10.28 -4.66 -7.87
CA THR A 423 9.50 -3.80 -6.99
C THR A 423 9.01 -4.60 -5.79
N ASP A 424 9.56 -4.30 -4.69
CA ASP A 424 9.33 -4.56 -3.26
C ASP A 424 8.17 -5.46 -2.77
N GLY A 425 7.65 -6.37 -3.57
CA GLY A 425 6.87 -7.50 -3.04
C GLY A 425 7.74 -8.34 -2.10
N GLU A 426 9.02 -8.55 -2.44
CA GLU A 426 9.96 -9.29 -1.59
C GLU A 426 10.56 -8.47 -0.46
N GLU A 427 10.84 -7.16 -0.65
CA GLU A 427 11.34 -6.33 0.45
C GLU A 427 10.27 -6.08 1.52
N VAL A 428 9.00 -5.94 1.13
CA VAL A 428 7.88 -5.93 2.07
C VAL A 428 7.71 -7.30 2.73
N ARG A 429 7.92 -8.40 2.01
CA ARG A 429 7.92 -9.77 2.58
C ARG A 429 9.15 -10.01 3.46
N ALA A 430 10.36 -9.68 3.03
CA ALA A 430 11.58 -9.84 3.80
C ALA A 430 11.59 -8.98 5.07
N ASN A 431 11.03 -7.78 5.03
CA ASN A 431 10.92 -6.90 6.19
C ASN A 431 9.77 -7.27 7.14
N LEU A 432 8.70 -7.86 6.64
CA LEU A 432 7.66 -8.49 7.48
C LEU A 432 8.19 -9.77 8.16
N LEU A 433 9.05 -10.53 7.49
CA LEU A 433 9.70 -11.73 8.03
C LEU A 433 10.80 -11.38 9.03
N LYS A 434 11.64 -10.37 8.77
CA LYS A 434 12.65 -9.86 9.72
C LYS A 434 12.00 -9.27 10.99
N GLY A 435 10.87 -8.56 10.86
CA GLY A 435 10.09 -8.11 12.02
C GLY A 435 9.46 -9.25 12.83
N ARG A 436 9.21 -10.42 12.21
CA ARG A 436 8.71 -11.63 12.92
C ARG A 436 9.82 -12.45 13.56
N SER A 437 11.01 -12.50 12.98
CA SER A 437 12.16 -13.23 13.56
C SER A 437 12.71 -12.53 14.80
N SER A 438 12.75 -11.20 14.83
CA SER A 438 13.10 -10.46 16.05
C SER A 438 12.08 -10.64 17.18
N LEU A 439 10.77 -10.72 16.85
CA LEU A 439 9.73 -10.99 17.85
C LEU A 439 9.73 -12.45 18.38
N LYS A 440 10.27 -13.41 17.61
CA LYS A 440 10.41 -14.80 18.07
C LYS A 440 11.67 -15.01 18.91
N SER A 441 12.78 -14.31 18.61
CA SER A 441 13.99 -14.39 19.45
C SER A 441 13.76 -13.77 20.82
N GLU A 442 13.05 -12.65 20.93
CA GLU A 442 12.70 -12.04 22.22
C GLU A 442 11.71 -12.89 23.04
N ALA A 443 10.80 -13.65 22.39
CA ALA A 443 9.90 -14.55 23.10
C ALA A 443 10.59 -15.82 23.62
N HIS A 444 11.70 -16.26 23.03
CA HIS A 444 12.49 -17.40 23.48
C HIS A 444 13.44 -17.05 24.64
N GLU A 445 13.97 -15.84 24.69
CA GLU A 445 14.79 -15.39 25.81
C GLU A 445 13.97 -15.11 27.08
N SER A 446 12.70 -14.73 26.97
CA SER A 446 11.83 -14.51 28.12
C SER A 446 11.30 -15.81 28.76
N LEU A 447 11.41 -16.96 28.08
CA LEU A 447 11.03 -18.29 28.60
C LEU A 447 12.23 -19.06 29.21
N ALA A 448 13.44 -18.54 29.05
CA ALA A 448 14.66 -19.17 29.60
C ALA A 448 15.09 -18.59 30.97
N HIS A 449 14.42 -17.56 31.47
CA HIS A 449 14.70 -16.89 32.75
C HIS A 449 13.42 -16.63 33.56
N GLY A 450 12.50 -17.60 33.62
CA GLY A 450 11.33 -17.57 34.48
C GLY A 450 11.15 -18.90 35.19
#